data_c5602b41edad04d3ede01e38d982d388
#
_entry.id   c5602b41edad04d3ede01e38d982d388
#
_cell.length_a   1.000
_cell.length_b   1.000
_cell.length_c   1.000
_cell.angle_alpha   90.00
_cell.angle_beta   90.00
_cell.angle_gamma   90.00
#
_symmetry.space_group_name_H-M   'P 1'
#
loop_
_entity.id
_entity.type
_entity.pdbx_description
1 polymer ?
#
loop_
_entity_poly.entity_id
_entity_poly.type
_entity_poly.pdbx_seq_one_letter_code
_entity_poly.pdbx_strand_id
1 'polypeptide(L)'
;VLDLVSKRLVAEGISLMVGYAQPKVGWSATEIFESGHGKRVVGKARFAGANGSRKLDRRTNSFVLLIKAFYSLFEEIVDPSLFVKRINLSFNGLLPEKHATVTLFDDVESLEQERSRQKAIIAVREKFGKNAMLKGTSLKEKATARERNEQVGGHHA
;
A
#
# COMPACT_ATOMS: atom_id res chain seq x y z
N VAL A 1 -5.58 -2.72 4.20
CA VAL A 1 -6.77 -3.54 3.88
C VAL A 1 -7.58 -3.85 5.13
N LEU A 2 -6.99 -4.41 6.20
CA LEU A 2 -7.74 -4.72 7.43
C LEU A 2 -8.50 -3.49 7.99
N ASP A 3 -7.92 -2.30 7.88
CA ASP A 3 -8.57 -1.06 8.29
C ASP A 3 -9.78 -0.70 7.40
N LEU A 4 -9.75 -1.01 6.11
CA LEU A 4 -10.92 -0.87 5.23
C LEU A 4 -12.04 -1.82 5.66
N VAL A 5 -11.69 -3.07 5.93
CA VAL A 5 -12.68 -4.10 6.32
C VAL A 5 -13.28 -3.79 7.69
N SER A 6 -12.48 -3.37 8.68
CA SER A 6 -12.97 -3.01 10.02
C SER A 6 -13.92 -1.81 9.97
N LYS A 7 -13.66 -0.85 9.10
CA LYS A 7 -14.51 0.33 8.88
C LYS A 7 -15.65 0.12 7.89
N ARG A 8 -15.79 -1.09 7.34
CA ARG A 8 -16.77 -1.43 6.29
C ARG A 8 -16.70 -0.49 5.09
N LEU A 9 -15.48 -0.24 4.60
CA LEU A 9 -15.21 0.60 3.44
C LEU A 9 -14.64 -0.23 2.29
N VAL A 10 -14.86 0.27 1.07
CA VAL A 10 -14.21 -0.17 -0.17
C VAL A 10 -13.48 0.99 -0.81
N ALA A 11 -12.43 0.70 -1.56
CA ALA A 11 -11.68 1.69 -2.31
C ALA A 11 -12.08 1.67 -3.79
N GLU A 12 -12.12 2.84 -4.41
CA GLU A 12 -12.32 3.03 -5.85
C GLU A 12 -10.99 3.23 -6.60
N GLY A 13 -9.93 3.59 -5.87
CA GLY A 13 -8.60 3.81 -6.44
C GLY A 13 -7.49 3.59 -5.42
N ILE A 14 -6.29 3.55 -5.93
CA ILE A 14 -5.05 3.40 -5.16
C ILE A 14 -4.04 4.46 -5.57
N SER A 15 -3.17 4.82 -4.64
CA SER A 15 -1.98 5.64 -4.91
C SER A 15 -0.76 5.01 -4.27
N LEU A 16 0.36 5.09 -4.97
CA LEU A 16 1.64 4.57 -4.56
C LEU A 16 2.69 5.66 -4.66
N MET A 17 3.47 5.83 -3.60
CA MET A 17 4.65 6.69 -3.57
C MET A 17 5.85 5.87 -3.15
N VAL A 18 6.90 5.90 -3.94
CA VAL A 18 8.16 5.20 -3.69
C VAL A 18 9.26 6.24 -3.52
N GLY A 19 9.95 6.21 -2.41
CA GLY A 19 11.13 7.02 -2.15
C GLY A 19 12.39 6.17 -2.29
N TYR A 20 13.38 6.67 -3.01
CA TYR A 20 14.66 6.00 -3.22
C TYR A 20 15.70 6.43 -2.19
N ALA A 21 16.66 5.56 -1.93
CA ALA A 21 17.85 5.89 -1.17
C ALA A 21 18.73 6.84 -1.99
N GLN A 22 19.21 7.93 -1.36
CA GLN A 22 20.20 8.78 -2.01
C GLN A 22 21.55 8.05 -2.05
N PRO A 23 22.30 8.08 -3.15
CA PRO A 23 23.68 7.62 -3.19
C PRO A 23 24.52 8.48 -2.21
N LYS A 24 25.41 7.83 -1.47
CA LYS A 24 26.12 8.46 -0.35
C LYS A 24 27.12 9.56 -0.72
N VAL A 25 27.51 9.72 -2.00
CA VAL A 25 28.48 10.77 -2.44
C VAL A 25 28.26 11.12 -3.91
N GLY A 26 28.18 12.42 -4.23
CA GLY A 26 28.51 12.95 -5.56
C GLY A 26 27.39 13.03 -6.59
N TRP A 27 26.13 12.80 -6.22
CA TRP A 27 25.04 12.93 -7.17
C TRP A 27 24.60 14.39 -7.32
N SER A 28 24.91 14.96 -8.47
CA SER A 28 24.32 16.23 -8.92
C SER A 28 22.91 15.93 -9.43
N ALA A 29 21.90 16.43 -8.74
CA ALA A 29 20.50 16.23 -9.07
C ALA A 29 20.08 17.08 -10.29
N THR A 30 20.59 16.74 -11.47
CA THR A 30 20.24 17.42 -12.73
C THR A 30 19.78 16.47 -13.82
N GLU A 31 19.36 15.23 -13.48
CA GLU A 31 18.76 14.35 -14.47
C GLU A 31 17.24 14.51 -14.48
N ILE A 32 16.74 14.95 -15.62
CA ILE A 32 15.32 15.14 -15.93
C ILE A 32 14.75 13.76 -16.30
N PHE A 33 13.89 13.21 -15.45
CA PHE A 33 13.11 12.03 -15.82
C PHE A 33 11.87 12.43 -16.63
N GLU A 34 11.78 11.95 -17.85
CA GLU A 34 10.56 11.99 -18.65
C GLU A 34 9.64 10.84 -18.24
N SER A 35 8.67 11.15 -17.43
CA SER A 35 7.52 10.27 -17.20
C SER A 35 6.47 10.59 -18.27
N GLY A 36 5.82 9.56 -18.83
CA GLY A 36 4.87 9.65 -19.94
C GLY A 36 3.64 10.56 -19.77
N HIS A 37 3.60 11.41 -18.75
CA HIS A 37 2.54 12.37 -18.47
C HIS A 37 3.11 13.78 -18.12
N GLY A 38 3.93 14.34 -19.01
CA GLY A 38 4.32 15.74 -18.93
C GLY A 38 5.54 16.03 -18.08
N LYS A 39 6.41 16.92 -18.61
CA LYS A 39 7.62 17.42 -17.95
C LYS A 39 7.26 18.16 -16.67
N ARG A 40 7.69 17.66 -15.54
CA ARG A 40 7.69 18.41 -14.28
C ARG A 40 9.13 18.73 -13.90
N VAL A 41 9.52 19.97 -14.08
CA VAL A 41 10.79 20.50 -13.57
C VAL A 41 10.68 20.60 -12.05
N VAL A 42 11.37 19.72 -11.33
CA VAL A 42 11.45 19.79 -9.88
C VAL A 42 12.76 20.49 -9.54
N GLY A 43 12.66 21.74 -9.10
CA GLY A 43 13.80 22.44 -8.53
C GLY A 43 14.34 21.71 -7.31
N LYS A 44 15.66 21.55 -7.23
CA LYS A 44 16.49 20.93 -6.16
C LYS A 44 15.81 19.74 -5.48
N ALA A 45 15.93 18.57 -6.09
CA ALA A 45 15.35 17.33 -5.59
C ALA A 45 15.92 16.95 -4.21
N ARG A 46 15.19 17.27 -3.14
CA ARG A 46 15.50 16.75 -1.80
C ARG A 46 15.17 15.26 -1.67
N PHE A 47 14.35 14.70 -2.57
CA PHE A 47 14.00 13.28 -2.57
C PHE A 47 13.70 12.82 -4.00
N ALA A 48 14.56 11.99 -4.56
CA ALA A 48 14.20 11.21 -5.74
C ALA A 48 13.10 10.22 -5.35
N GLY A 49 11.99 10.21 -6.07
CA GLY A 49 10.88 9.30 -5.80
C GLY A 49 10.00 9.15 -7.04
N ALA A 50 9.33 8.01 -7.11
CA ALA A 50 8.28 7.75 -8.08
C ALA A 50 6.91 7.80 -7.39
N ASN A 51 5.90 8.27 -8.08
CA ASN A 51 4.53 8.25 -7.59
C ASN A 51 3.56 7.96 -8.73
N GLY A 52 2.49 7.27 -8.40
CA GLY A 52 1.43 6.97 -9.33
C GLY A 52 0.11 6.75 -8.61
N SER A 53 -0.97 6.89 -9.36
CA SER A 53 -2.32 6.57 -8.89
C SER A 53 -3.08 5.87 -9.99
N ARG A 54 -3.97 4.98 -9.60
CA ARG A 54 -4.80 4.21 -10.52
C ARG A 54 -6.20 4.05 -9.96
N LYS A 55 -7.19 4.26 -10.83
CA LYS A 55 -8.56 3.85 -10.56
C LYS A 55 -8.64 2.33 -10.67
N LEU A 56 -9.33 1.69 -9.73
CA LEU A 56 -9.56 0.25 -9.77
C LEU A 56 -10.70 -0.07 -10.74
N ASP A 57 -10.65 -1.23 -11.37
CA ASP A 57 -11.71 -1.73 -12.26
C ASP A 57 -13.02 -1.94 -11.50
N ARG A 58 -12.91 -2.13 -10.19
CA ARG A 58 -14.03 -2.33 -9.28
C ARG A 58 -13.78 -1.76 -7.89
N ARG A 59 -14.86 -1.43 -7.19
CA ARG A 59 -14.82 -1.00 -5.78
C ARG A 59 -14.66 -2.21 -4.89
N THR A 60 -13.54 -2.29 -4.17
CA THR A 60 -13.21 -3.49 -3.39
C THR A 60 -12.42 -3.19 -2.13
N ASN A 61 -12.49 -4.12 -1.17
CA ASN A 61 -11.59 -4.22 -0.02
C ASN A 61 -10.89 -5.59 0.05
N SER A 62 -10.96 -6.38 -1.03
CA SER A 62 -10.23 -7.64 -1.14
C SER A 62 -8.72 -7.38 -1.16
N PHE A 63 -7.99 -8.09 -0.28
CA PHE A 63 -6.53 -8.01 -0.23
C PHE A 63 -5.90 -8.50 -1.54
N VAL A 64 -6.44 -9.60 -2.09
CA VAL A 64 -5.90 -10.21 -3.32
C VAL A 64 -6.00 -9.25 -4.50
N LEU A 65 -7.16 -8.60 -4.68
CA LEU A 65 -7.37 -7.64 -5.76
C LEU A 65 -6.53 -6.37 -5.58
N LEU A 66 -6.50 -5.84 -4.37
CA LEU A 66 -5.75 -4.62 -4.06
C LEU A 66 -4.25 -4.84 -4.18
N ILE A 67 -3.71 -5.97 -3.69
CA ILE A 67 -2.27 -6.24 -3.80
C ILE A 67 -1.85 -6.43 -5.25
N LYS A 68 -2.66 -7.08 -6.08
CA LYS A 68 -2.41 -7.23 -7.52
C LYS A 68 -2.35 -5.86 -8.21
N ALA A 69 -3.29 -4.97 -7.90
CA ALA A 69 -3.30 -3.61 -8.45
C ALA A 69 -2.07 -2.79 -8.02
N PHE A 70 -1.66 -2.90 -6.73
CA PHE A 70 -0.45 -2.26 -6.24
C PHE A 70 0.83 -2.81 -6.87
N TYR A 71 0.95 -4.12 -7.07
CA TYR A 71 2.09 -4.72 -7.75
C TYR A 71 2.21 -4.21 -9.18
N SER A 72 1.12 -4.23 -9.94
CA SER A 72 1.13 -3.73 -11.31
C SER A 72 1.50 -2.23 -11.39
N LEU A 73 0.98 -1.42 -10.47
CA LEU A 73 1.36 -0.01 -10.39
C LEU A 73 2.82 0.19 -9.98
N PHE A 74 3.33 -0.64 -9.07
CA PHE A 74 4.72 -0.62 -8.64
C PHE A 74 5.67 -0.93 -9.80
N GLU A 75 5.40 -2.00 -10.56
CA GLU A 75 6.20 -2.39 -11.73
C GLU A 75 6.21 -1.29 -12.81
N GLU A 76 5.13 -0.53 -12.95
CA GLU A 76 5.02 0.55 -13.93
C GLU A 76 5.84 1.79 -13.55
N ILE A 77 5.88 2.15 -12.24
CA ILE A 77 6.46 3.44 -11.83
C ILE A 77 7.86 3.33 -11.24
N VAL A 78 8.31 2.13 -10.84
CA VAL A 78 9.59 1.96 -10.14
C VAL A 78 10.75 1.79 -11.10
N ASP A 79 11.80 2.54 -10.86
CA ASP A 79 13.09 2.32 -11.50
C ASP A 79 13.83 1.19 -10.79
N PRO A 80 14.04 0.02 -11.46
CA PRO A 80 14.66 -1.14 -10.85
C PRO A 80 16.17 -0.95 -10.57
N SER A 81 16.80 0.08 -11.16
CA SER A 81 18.21 0.41 -10.93
C SER A 81 18.43 1.14 -9.60
N LEU A 82 17.37 1.67 -8.97
CA LEU A 82 17.46 2.46 -7.77
C LEU A 82 17.05 1.67 -6.52
N PHE A 83 17.73 1.93 -5.40
CA PHE A 83 17.42 1.29 -4.12
C PHE A 83 16.18 1.93 -3.48
N VAL A 84 15.09 1.17 -3.35
CA VAL A 84 13.88 1.60 -2.67
C VAL A 84 14.14 1.73 -1.17
N LYS A 85 13.87 2.91 -0.62
CA LYS A 85 13.98 3.21 0.82
C LYS A 85 12.64 3.25 1.52
N ARG A 86 11.60 3.74 0.84
CA ARG A 86 10.26 3.94 1.44
C ARG A 86 9.18 3.63 0.41
N ILE A 87 8.12 3.02 0.88
CA ILE A 87 6.89 2.80 0.10
C ILE A 87 5.72 3.31 0.94
N ASN A 88 4.91 4.20 0.38
CA ASN A 88 3.65 4.65 0.95
C ASN A 88 2.50 4.21 0.04
N LEU A 89 1.49 3.61 0.64
CA LEU A 89 0.29 3.13 -0.03
C LEU A 89 -0.91 3.91 0.48
N SER A 90 -1.77 4.37 -0.42
CA SER A 90 -3.02 5.04 -0.07
C SER A 90 -4.19 4.45 -0.85
N PHE A 91 -5.36 4.48 -0.24
CA PHE A 91 -6.63 4.12 -0.86
C PHE A 91 -7.43 5.39 -1.12
N ASN A 92 -7.96 5.50 -2.33
CA ASN A 92 -8.69 6.68 -2.80
C ASN A 92 -10.17 6.34 -3.05
N GLY A 93 -11.04 7.34 -2.98
CA GLY A 93 -12.47 7.17 -3.26
C GLY A 93 -13.10 6.15 -2.31
N LEU A 94 -12.92 6.34 -1.00
CA LEU A 94 -13.48 5.44 0.00
C LEU A 94 -14.99 5.57 0.06
N LEU A 95 -15.69 4.45 -0.05
CA LEU A 95 -17.14 4.36 -0.03
C LEU A 95 -17.58 3.27 0.94
N PRO A 96 -18.82 3.33 1.46
CA PRO A 96 -19.39 2.25 2.25
C PRO A 96 -19.39 0.93 1.48
N GLU A 97 -19.15 -0.18 2.18
CA GLU A 97 -19.01 -1.53 1.61
C GLU A 97 -20.23 -1.98 0.78
N LYS A 98 -21.43 -1.43 1.03
CA LYS A 98 -22.62 -1.67 0.21
C LYS A 98 -22.44 -1.27 -1.27
N HIS A 99 -21.43 -0.45 -1.57
CA HIS A 99 -21.08 -0.04 -2.92
C HIS A 99 -19.98 -0.92 -3.54
N ALA A 100 -19.60 -2.04 -2.89
CA ALA A 100 -18.69 -3.02 -3.47
C ALA A 100 -19.23 -3.51 -4.82
N THR A 101 -18.34 -3.65 -5.78
CA THR A 101 -18.70 -4.16 -7.11
C THR A 101 -18.18 -5.60 -7.24
N VAL A 102 -19.09 -6.52 -7.52
CA VAL A 102 -18.78 -7.92 -7.83
C VAL A 102 -19.09 -8.14 -9.31
N THR A 103 -18.24 -8.86 -10.01
CA THR A 103 -18.45 -9.25 -11.41
C THR A 103 -18.87 -10.71 -11.51
N LEU A 104 -19.49 -11.09 -12.63
CA LEU A 104 -19.89 -12.48 -12.89
C LEU A 104 -18.70 -13.46 -12.96
N PHE A 105 -17.49 -12.95 -13.17
CA PHE A 105 -16.26 -13.74 -13.26
C PHE A 105 -15.51 -13.85 -11.94
N ASP A 106 -16.05 -13.28 -10.86
CA ASP A 106 -15.43 -13.36 -9.55
C ASP A 106 -15.71 -14.72 -8.91
N ASP A 107 -14.68 -15.30 -8.34
CA ASP A 107 -14.82 -16.42 -7.43
C ASP A 107 -15.37 -15.91 -6.08
N VAL A 108 -16.69 -15.88 -5.99
CA VAL A 108 -17.43 -15.38 -4.82
C VAL A 108 -17.06 -16.16 -3.57
N GLU A 109 -16.88 -17.48 -3.67
CA GLU A 109 -16.50 -18.32 -2.55
C GLU A 109 -15.12 -17.94 -1.99
N SER A 110 -14.14 -17.74 -2.87
CA SER A 110 -12.80 -17.29 -2.49
C SER A 110 -12.82 -15.92 -1.82
N LEU A 111 -13.62 -14.98 -2.33
CA LEU A 111 -13.78 -13.65 -1.73
C LEU A 111 -14.45 -13.70 -0.35
N GLU A 112 -15.45 -14.56 -0.16
CA GLU A 112 -16.10 -14.76 1.14
C GLU A 112 -15.17 -15.42 2.16
N GLN A 113 -14.38 -16.41 1.75
CA GLN A 113 -13.35 -17.02 2.58
C GLN A 113 -12.27 -16.01 2.97
N GLU A 114 -11.82 -15.17 2.05
CA GLU A 114 -10.89 -14.09 2.33
C GLU A 114 -11.48 -13.13 3.38
N ARG A 115 -12.71 -12.68 3.18
CA ARG A 115 -13.42 -11.80 4.10
C ARG A 115 -13.58 -12.39 5.49
N SER A 116 -13.92 -13.68 5.57
CA SER A 116 -14.04 -14.38 6.85
C SER A 116 -12.71 -14.44 7.59
N ARG A 117 -11.60 -14.72 6.89
CA ARG A 117 -10.24 -14.67 7.45
C ARG A 117 -9.87 -13.28 7.94
N GLN A 118 -10.18 -12.25 7.17
CA GLN A 118 -9.91 -10.86 7.56
C GLN A 118 -10.67 -10.46 8.83
N LYS A 119 -11.94 -10.82 8.93
CA LYS A 119 -12.76 -10.58 10.14
C LYS A 119 -12.20 -11.31 11.37
N ALA A 120 -11.78 -12.55 11.21
CA ALA A 120 -11.15 -13.31 12.30
C ALA A 120 -9.84 -12.63 12.78
N ILE A 121 -9.00 -12.17 11.85
CA ILE A 121 -7.77 -11.43 12.18
C ILE A 121 -8.10 -10.13 12.94
N ILE A 122 -9.12 -9.39 12.49
CA ILE A 122 -9.56 -8.15 13.15
C ILE A 122 -10.01 -8.45 14.57
N ALA A 123 -10.89 -9.45 14.78
CA ALA A 123 -11.40 -9.83 16.08
C ALA A 123 -10.28 -10.24 17.05
N VAL A 124 -9.29 -11.01 16.58
CA VAL A 124 -8.11 -11.37 17.40
C VAL A 124 -7.30 -10.12 17.78
N ARG A 125 -7.09 -9.20 16.84
CA ARG A 125 -6.32 -7.97 17.10
C ARG A 125 -7.05 -6.99 18.02
N GLU A 126 -8.35 -6.90 17.93
CA GLU A 126 -9.16 -6.10 18.83
C GLU A 126 -9.11 -6.63 20.26
N LYS A 127 -9.15 -7.96 20.43
CA LYS A 127 -9.13 -8.60 21.74
C LYS A 127 -7.76 -8.67 22.40
N PHE A 128 -6.71 -8.93 21.62
CA PHE A 128 -5.37 -9.25 22.12
C PHE A 128 -4.27 -8.28 21.67
N GLY A 129 -4.66 -7.20 20.98
CA GLY A 129 -3.74 -6.18 20.45
C GLY A 129 -3.20 -6.49 19.05
N LYS A 130 -2.65 -5.45 18.41
CA LYS A 130 -2.19 -5.51 17.01
C LYS A 130 -1.07 -6.52 16.77
N ASN A 131 -0.28 -6.83 17.78
CA ASN A 131 0.85 -7.75 17.71
C ASN A 131 0.46 -9.22 17.98
N ALA A 132 -0.79 -9.50 18.37
CA ALA A 132 -1.27 -10.86 18.63
C ALA A 132 -1.27 -11.76 17.37
N MET A 133 -1.44 -11.16 16.20
CA MET A 133 -1.40 -11.87 14.92
C MET A 133 -0.60 -11.08 13.89
N LEU A 134 0.57 -11.59 13.53
CA LEU A 134 1.49 -11.01 12.56
C LEU A 134 1.69 -11.97 11.38
N LYS A 135 2.01 -11.42 10.21
CA LYS A 135 2.51 -12.23 9.09
C LYS A 135 3.92 -12.74 9.41
N GLY A 136 4.28 -13.95 8.99
CA GLY A 136 5.62 -14.50 9.19
C GLY A 136 6.75 -13.59 8.65
N THR A 137 6.49 -12.84 7.58
CA THR A 137 7.42 -11.82 7.07
C THR A 137 7.71 -10.69 8.06
N SER A 138 6.80 -10.42 9.00
CA SER A 138 6.98 -9.41 10.06
C SER A 138 7.90 -9.87 11.20
N LEU A 139 8.29 -11.14 11.18
CA LEU A 139 9.23 -11.74 12.15
C LEU A 139 10.66 -11.85 11.60
N LYS A 140 10.87 -11.48 10.32
CA LYS A 140 12.21 -11.48 9.73
C LYS A 140 13.08 -10.39 10.37
N GLU A 141 14.40 -10.63 10.33
CA GLU A 141 15.39 -9.63 10.73
C GLU A 141 15.14 -8.29 10.02
N LYS A 142 15.26 -7.18 10.73
CA LYS A 142 14.97 -5.80 10.26
C LYS A 142 13.50 -5.51 9.92
N ALA A 143 12.56 -6.41 10.23
CA ALA A 143 11.13 -6.11 10.07
C ALA A 143 10.66 -5.19 11.22
N THR A 144 10.05 -4.07 10.87
CA THR A 144 9.64 -3.01 11.83
C THR A 144 8.16 -3.08 12.22
N ALA A 145 7.42 -4.12 11.81
CA ALA A 145 5.98 -4.18 12.00
C ALA A 145 5.55 -4.21 13.48
N ARG A 146 6.30 -4.92 14.34
CA ARG A 146 6.02 -5.01 15.80
C ARG A 146 6.19 -3.66 16.48
N GLU A 147 7.34 -3.02 16.26
CA GLU A 147 7.67 -1.71 16.84
C GLU A 147 6.66 -0.64 16.39
N ARG A 148 6.32 -0.63 15.10
CA ARG A 148 5.33 0.31 14.54
C ARG A 148 3.93 0.13 15.12
N ASN A 149 3.55 -1.07 15.49
CA ASN A 149 2.25 -1.34 16.12
C ASN A 149 2.18 -0.83 17.57
N GLU A 150 3.32 -0.63 18.23
CA GLU A 150 3.46 -0.12 19.59
C GLU A 150 3.55 1.41 19.63
N GLN A 151 3.76 2.05 18.49
CA GLN A 151 3.82 3.51 18.39
C GLN A 151 2.41 4.13 18.40
N VAL A 152 2.27 5.20 19.17
CA VAL A 152 1.07 6.05 19.18
C VAL A 152 1.42 7.36 18.47
N GLY A 153 0.71 7.66 17.38
CA GLY A 153 0.96 8.88 16.60
C GLY A 153 2.34 8.95 15.93
N GLY A 154 3.03 7.80 15.76
CA GLY A 154 4.37 7.73 15.15
C GLY A 154 5.52 7.91 16.14
N HIS A 155 5.26 8.03 17.44
CA HIS A 155 6.24 8.12 18.50
C HIS A 155 6.09 6.95 19.48
N HIS A 156 7.19 6.58 20.14
CA HIS A 156 7.13 5.68 21.30
C HIS A 156 6.47 6.42 22.46
N ALA A 157 5.51 5.76 23.11
CA ALA A 157 4.87 6.24 24.31
C ALA A 157 5.83 6.12 25.51
#